data_57b8c0ea95b26194ae09ffd768ff068a
#
_entry.id   57b8c0ea95b26194ae09ffd768ff068a
#
_cell.length_a   1.000
_cell.length_b   1.000
_cell.length_c   1.000
_cell.angle_alpha   90.00
_cell.angle_beta   90.00
_cell.angle_gamma   90.00
#
_symmetry.space_group_name_H-M   'P 1'
#
loop_
_entity.id
_entity.type
_entity.pdbx_description
1 polymer ?
#
loop_
_entity_poly.entity_id
_entity_poly.type
_entity_poly.pdbx_seq_one_letter_code
_entity_poly.pdbx_strand_id
1 'polypeptide(L)'
;MQAKRAARRSRAEFTQAGLRTFFAIELDDSARRAAADVGAVLRARPGGDAVRWVRPENLHVTLRFLGDIEPARVASLAAHVRAQTAALAPFALQLGALASFPPGRRPRVVVLELAPGEPLAALAEAVERGVVAAGCAPEPRAFRGHLTLGRVSERGRPPSLAELAVPPAVFDVTESVLFESELHPSGSRYTPLERVPLGGAGGGRLQHPHHP
;
A
#
# COMPACT_ATOMS: atom_id res chain seq x y z
N MET A 1 -28.54 -50.36 11.18
CA MET A 1 -28.73 -49.09 10.45
C MET A 1 -28.12 -47.83 11.13
N GLN A 2 -27.23 -47.97 12.09
CA GLN A 2 -26.62 -46.82 12.85
C GLN A 2 -25.16 -46.50 12.49
N ALA A 3 -24.47 -47.35 11.72
CA ALA A 3 -23.04 -47.12 11.38
C ALA A 3 -22.80 -46.14 10.20
N LYS A 4 -23.84 -45.80 9.41
CA LYS A 4 -23.70 -44.87 8.27
C LYS A 4 -23.93 -43.39 8.59
N ARG A 5 -24.32 -43.04 9.83
CA ARG A 5 -24.52 -41.63 10.25
C ARG A 5 -23.28 -40.99 10.90
N ALA A 6 -22.31 -41.77 11.35
CA ALA A 6 -21.11 -41.28 12.00
C ALA A 6 -20.03 -40.81 10.99
N ALA A 7 -20.00 -41.30 9.76
CA ALA A 7 -19.02 -40.97 8.75
C ALA A 7 -19.28 -39.64 8.00
N ARG A 8 -20.37 -38.93 8.31
CA ARG A 8 -20.74 -37.67 7.66
C ARG A 8 -20.43 -36.39 8.47
N ARG A 9 -19.84 -36.55 9.64
CA ARG A 9 -19.53 -35.40 10.55
C ARG A 9 -18.05 -35.03 10.67
N SER A 10 -17.15 -35.62 9.90
CA SER A 10 -15.71 -35.33 9.99
C SER A 10 -15.14 -34.58 8.77
N ARG A 11 -15.99 -33.91 7.98
CA ARG A 11 -15.55 -33.04 6.88
C ARG A 11 -16.25 -31.69 6.95
N ALA A 12 -16.33 -31.11 8.14
CA ALA A 12 -16.35 -29.67 8.26
C ALA A 12 -14.91 -29.22 8.06
N GLU A 13 -14.49 -29.10 6.79
CA GLU A 13 -13.33 -28.32 6.44
C GLU A 13 -13.60 -26.94 7.05
N PHE A 14 -12.83 -26.59 8.10
CA PHE A 14 -12.58 -25.22 8.47
C PHE A 14 -11.92 -24.60 7.24
N THR A 15 -12.72 -24.01 6.37
CA THR A 15 -12.25 -23.05 5.38
C THR A 15 -11.75 -21.90 6.23
N GLN A 16 -10.47 -21.89 6.57
CA GLN A 16 -9.84 -20.72 7.19
C GLN A 16 -10.14 -19.57 6.27
N ALA A 17 -10.90 -18.59 6.78
CA ALA A 17 -11.20 -17.38 6.01
C ALA A 17 -9.87 -16.80 5.51
N GLY A 18 -9.77 -16.57 4.21
CA GLY A 18 -8.56 -16.03 3.61
C GLY A 18 -8.22 -14.66 4.21
N LEU A 19 -6.96 -14.37 4.38
CA LEU A 19 -6.49 -13.06 4.81
C LEU A 19 -6.48 -12.12 3.61
N ARG A 20 -7.22 -11.02 3.68
CA ARG A 20 -7.15 -9.99 2.64
C ARG A 20 -5.84 -9.25 2.75
N THR A 21 -4.98 -9.34 1.74
CA THR A 21 -3.60 -8.87 1.84
C THR A 21 -3.15 -7.99 0.69
N PHE A 22 -2.10 -7.23 0.94
CA PHE A 22 -1.41 -6.40 -0.05
C PHE A 22 0.04 -6.12 0.37
N PHE A 23 0.93 -5.93 -0.60
CA PHE A 23 2.27 -5.40 -0.39
C PHE A 23 2.26 -3.88 -0.48
N ALA A 24 2.99 -3.23 0.44
CA ALA A 24 3.11 -1.78 0.48
C ALA A 24 4.47 -1.34 1.06
N ILE A 25 4.76 -0.05 0.88
CA ILE A 25 5.82 0.67 1.59
C ILE A 25 5.17 1.48 2.71
N GLU A 26 5.74 1.44 3.90
CA GLU A 26 5.39 2.33 5.01
C GLU A 26 6.09 3.68 4.84
N LEU A 27 5.46 4.74 5.30
CA LEU A 27 6.08 6.05 5.43
C LEU A 27 6.75 6.16 6.81
N ASP A 28 7.86 6.87 6.87
CA ASP A 28 8.38 7.33 8.15
C ASP A 28 7.44 8.36 8.81
N ASP A 29 7.69 8.72 10.06
CA ASP A 29 6.84 9.63 10.81
C ASP A 29 6.82 11.05 10.22
N SER A 30 7.90 11.50 9.58
CA SER A 30 7.99 12.81 8.95
C SER A 30 7.11 12.90 7.71
N ALA A 31 7.29 11.97 6.77
CA ALA A 31 6.48 11.90 5.55
C ALA A 31 5.00 11.62 5.88
N ARG A 32 4.72 10.79 6.90
CA ARG A 32 3.37 10.51 7.37
C ARG A 32 2.67 11.76 7.89
N ARG A 33 3.36 12.57 8.72
CA ARG A 33 2.84 13.85 9.22
C ARG A 33 2.59 14.82 8.07
N ALA A 34 3.58 15.03 7.19
CA ALA A 34 3.43 15.92 6.04
C ALA A 34 2.22 15.55 5.15
N ALA A 35 2.04 14.26 4.85
CA ALA A 35 0.90 13.80 4.07
C ALA A 35 -0.43 13.95 4.84
N ALA A 36 -0.45 13.70 6.14
CA ALA A 36 -1.63 13.88 6.98
C ALA A 36 -2.07 15.34 7.07
N ASP A 37 -1.12 16.28 7.19
CA ASP A 37 -1.38 17.73 7.22
C ASP A 37 -2.00 18.19 5.90
N VAL A 38 -1.48 17.74 4.76
CA VAL A 38 -2.10 17.99 3.44
C VAL A 38 -3.54 17.45 3.41
N GLY A 39 -3.75 16.24 3.89
CA GLY A 39 -5.10 15.65 4.00
C GLY A 39 -6.04 16.45 4.91
N ALA A 40 -5.55 16.98 6.04
CA ALA A 40 -6.32 17.81 6.97
C ALA A 40 -6.74 19.14 6.33
N VAL A 41 -5.84 19.81 5.62
CA VAL A 41 -6.15 21.04 4.89
C VAL A 41 -7.22 20.79 3.81
N LEU A 42 -7.08 19.72 3.04
CA LEU A 42 -8.06 19.37 2.00
C LEU A 42 -9.43 19.00 2.60
N ARG A 43 -9.45 18.34 3.73
CA ARG A 43 -10.70 17.98 4.44
C ARG A 43 -11.47 19.22 4.87
N ALA A 44 -10.80 20.29 5.25
CA ALA A 44 -11.42 21.54 5.66
C ALA A 44 -11.94 22.42 4.50
N ARG A 45 -11.54 22.11 3.25
CA ARG A 45 -12.00 22.84 2.06
C ARG A 45 -13.42 22.42 1.64
N PRO A 46 -14.17 23.27 0.90
CA PRO A 46 -15.44 22.88 0.28
C PRO A 46 -15.28 21.60 -0.56
N GLY A 47 -16.12 20.60 -0.34
CA GLY A 47 -16.04 19.27 -0.96
C GLY A 47 -15.16 18.27 -0.21
N GLY A 48 -14.56 18.66 0.91
CA GLY A 48 -13.76 17.74 1.76
C GLY A 48 -14.58 16.62 2.39
N ASP A 49 -15.85 16.84 2.66
CA ASP A 49 -16.84 15.87 3.14
C ASP A 49 -17.22 14.82 2.10
N ALA A 50 -17.03 15.13 0.81
CA ALA A 50 -17.24 14.16 -0.27
C ALA A 50 -16.11 13.12 -0.39
N VAL A 51 -15.06 13.21 0.43
CA VAL A 51 -13.89 12.33 0.40
C VAL A 51 -13.79 11.55 1.71
N ARG A 52 -13.72 10.23 1.61
CA ARG A 52 -13.34 9.39 2.74
C ARG A 52 -11.82 9.39 2.86
N TRP A 53 -11.32 10.21 3.77
CA TRP A 53 -9.90 10.39 4.01
C TRP A 53 -9.28 9.16 4.67
N VAL A 54 -8.05 8.84 4.25
CA VAL A 54 -7.23 7.81 4.88
C VAL A 54 -6.77 8.34 6.23
N ARG A 55 -6.78 7.49 7.26
CA ARG A 55 -6.23 7.83 8.57
C ARG A 55 -4.72 7.91 8.48
N PRO A 56 -4.06 8.79 9.26
CA PRO A 56 -2.60 8.94 9.22
C PRO A 56 -1.84 7.61 9.38
N GLU A 57 -2.28 6.75 10.31
CA GLU A 57 -1.70 5.44 10.57
C GLU A 57 -1.84 4.45 9.41
N ASN A 58 -2.76 4.70 8.51
CA ASN A 58 -3.04 3.85 7.34
C ASN A 58 -2.43 4.40 6.04
N LEU A 59 -1.69 5.52 6.10
CA LEU A 59 -1.02 6.06 4.93
C LEU A 59 0.14 5.14 4.49
N HIS A 60 0.10 4.68 3.25
CA HIS A 60 1.08 3.78 2.67
C HIS A 60 1.13 3.90 1.15
N VAL A 61 2.20 3.43 0.54
CA VAL A 61 2.32 3.30 -0.91
C VAL A 61 2.05 1.85 -1.28
N THR A 62 0.91 1.58 -1.89
CA THR A 62 0.56 0.21 -2.32
C THR A 62 1.44 -0.21 -3.49
N LEU A 63 2.07 -1.38 -3.40
CA LEU A 63 2.82 -2.01 -4.48
C LEU A 63 1.95 -3.03 -5.23
N ARG A 64 1.24 -3.90 -4.50
CA ARG A 64 0.43 -4.98 -5.09
C ARG A 64 -0.71 -5.43 -4.16
N PHE A 65 -1.94 -5.41 -4.64
CA PHE A 65 -3.06 -6.06 -3.97
C PHE A 65 -3.11 -7.55 -4.34
N LEU A 66 -3.32 -8.42 -3.33
CA LEU A 66 -3.38 -9.86 -3.53
C LEU A 66 -4.80 -10.41 -3.38
N GLY A 67 -5.67 -9.69 -2.68
CA GLY A 67 -6.96 -10.22 -2.26
C GLY A 67 -6.80 -11.22 -1.11
N ASP A 68 -7.68 -12.22 -1.07
CA ASP A 68 -7.70 -13.22 0.00
C ASP A 68 -6.65 -14.31 -0.28
N ILE A 69 -5.73 -14.52 0.65
CA ILE A 69 -4.75 -15.59 0.63
C ILE A 69 -4.88 -16.49 1.88
N GLU A 70 -4.54 -17.75 1.74
CA GLU A 70 -4.48 -18.67 2.88
C GLU A 70 -3.35 -18.29 3.83
N PRO A 71 -3.56 -18.29 5.16
CA PRO A 71 -2.51 -17.98 6.14
C PRO A 71 -1.24 -18.80 5.97
N ALA A 72 -1.36 -20.07 5.60
CA ALA A 72 -0.23 -20.96 5.36
C ALA A 72 0.68 -20.51 4.19
N ARG A 73 0.19 -19.65 3.29
CA ARG A 73 0.94 -19.14 2.13
C ARG A 73 1.76 -17.89 2.42
N VAL A 74 1.51 -17.20 3.55
CA VAL A 74 2.14 -15.92 3.90
C VAL A 74 3.67 -16.00 3.83
N ALA A 75 4.27 -16.95 4.55
CA ALA A 75 5.74 -17.09 4.63
C ALA A 75 6.35 -17.44 3.26
N SER A 76 5.72 -18.35 2.50
CA SER A 76 6.19 -18.73 1.17
C SER A 76 6.10 -17.56 0.19
N LEU A 77 5.01 -16.80 0.22
CA LEU A 77 4.83 -15.61 -0.61
C LEU A 77 5.90 -14.56 -0.32
N ALA A 78 6.15 -14.25 0.96
CA ALA A 78 7.20 -13.33 1.37
C ALA A 78 8.60 -13.81 0.93
N ALA A 79 8.88 -15.11 0.99
CA ALA A 79 10.15 -15.69 0.52
C ALA A 79 10.35 -15.49 -1.01
N HIS A 80 9.32 -15.70 -1.82
CA HIS A 80 9.40 -15.45 -3.27
C HIS A 80 9.63 -13.97 -3.57
N VAL A 81 8.93 -13.07 -2.88
CA VAL A 81 9.15 -11.62 -3.06
C VAL A 81 10.57 -11.23 -2.62
N ARG A 82 11.05 -11.73 -1.48
CA ARG A 82 12.43 -11.48 -0.99
C ARG A 82 13.49 -11.90 -2.02
N ALA A 83 13.32 -13.04 -2.67
CA ALA A 83 14.24 -13.49 -3.71
C ALA A 83 14.29 -12.51 -4.90
N GLN A 84 13.18 -11.88 -5.27
CA GLN A 84 13.12 -10.93 -6.37
C GLN A 84 13.62 -9.53 -6.01
N THR A 85 13.50 -9.13 -4.73
CA THR A 85 13.93 -7.80 -4.25
C THR A 85 15.37 -7.80 -3.73
N ALA A 86 16.00 -8.95 -3.61
CA ALA A 86 17.35 -9.11 -3.04
C ALA A 86 18.45 -8.31 -3.77
N ALA A 87 18.29 -8.02 -5.05
CA ALA A 87 19.24 -7.22 -5.83
C ALA A 87 18.93 -5.72 -5.83
N LEU A 88 17.81 -5.29 -5.28
CA LEU A 88 17.41 -3.87 -5.25
C LEU A 88 18.07 -3.18 -4.06
N ALA A 89 18.77 -2.08 -4.32
CA ALA A 89 19.29 -1.24 -3.26
C ALA A 89 18.17 -0.42 -2.60
N PRO A 90 18.28 -0.08 -1.30
CA PRO A 90 17.45 0.93 -0.67
C PRO A 90 17.51 2.26 -1.43
N PHE A 91 16.40 2.99 -1.44
CA PHE A 91 16.29 4.27 -2.13
C PHE A 91 15.40 5.24 -1.33
N ALA A 92 15.48 6.53 -1.66
CA ALA A 92 14.63 7.55 -1.07
C ALA A 92 13.47 7.89 -1.99
N LEU A 93 12.30 8.17 -1.41
CA LEU A 93 11.14 8.74 -2.08
C LEU A 93 10.81 10.10 -1.48
N GLN A 94 10.33 11.00 -2.33
CA GLN A 94 9.84 12.31 -1.95
C GLN A 94 8.35 12.42 -2.25
N LEU A 95 7.59 13.07 -1.36
CA LEU A 95 6.22 13.47 -1.62
C LEU A 95 6.21 14.53 -2.73
N GLY A 96 5.48 14.25 -3.79
CA GLY A 96 5.35 15.11 -4.97
C GLY A 96 4.03 15.87 -5.01
N ALA A 97 3.57 16.17 -6.20
CA ALA A 97 2.38 16.99 -6.43
C ALA A 97 1.08 16.29 -5.98
N LEU A 98 0.10 17.11 -5.60
CA LEU A 98 -1.29 16.66 -5.44
C LEU A 98 -1.90 16.35 -6.80
N ALA A 99 -2.55 15.20 -6.88
CA ALA A 99 -3.27 14.76 -8.07
C ALA A 99 -4.57 14.05 -7.71
N SER A 100 -5.39 13.80 -8.72
CA SER A 100 -6.58 12.96 -8.57
C SER A 100 -6.69 11.96 -9.72
N PHE A 101 -7.16 10.74 -9.43
CA PHE A 101 -7.33 9.70 -10.43
C PHE A 101 -8.75 9.15 -10.48
N PRO A 102 -9.24 8.80 -11.69
CA PRO A 102 -8.71 9.25 -12.98
C PRO A 102 -8.71 10.78 -13.08
N PRO A 103 -7.85 11.39 -13.92
CA PRO A 103 -7.90 12.84 -14.14
C PRO A 103 -9.22 13.24 -14.77
N GLY A 104 -9.70 14.47 -14.50
CA GLY A 104 -10.91 15.03 -15.11
C GLY A 104 -12.10 15.13 -14.15
N ARG A 105 -13.32 15.04 -14.72
CA ARG A 105 -14.56 15.46 -14.02
C ARG A 105 -15.07 14.52 -12.93
N ARG A 106 -14.61 13.26 -12.88
CA ARG A 106 -15.07 12.24 -11.92
C ARG A 106 -13.89 11.49 -11.31
N PRO A 107 -13.03 12.16 -10.54
CA PRO A 107 -11.95 11.49 -9.86
C PRO A 107 -12.51 10.54 -8.78
N ARG A 108 -11.80 9.44 -8.54
CA ARG A 108 -12.15 8.45 -7.52
C ARG A 108 -11.24 8.49 -6.31
N VAL A 109 -10.03 9.02 -6.48
CA VAL A 109 -9.05 9.14 -5.39
C VAL A 109 -8.32 10.47 -5.47
N VAL A 110 -7.97 11.00 -4.31
CA VAL A 110 -7.03 12.12 -4.12
C VAL A 110 -5.72 11.51 -3.65
N VAL A 111 -4.61 11.88 -4.28
CA VAL A 111 -3.31 11.27 -4.06
C VAL A 111 -2.18 12.30 -4.01
N LEU A 112 -1.06 11.91 -3.45
CA LEU A 112 0.26 12.52 -3.69
C LEU A 112 1.03 11.65 -4.68
N GLU A 113 1.63 12.27 -5.67
CA GLU A 113 2.62 11.64 -6.54
C GLU A 113 3.90 11.41 -5.76
N LEU A 114 4.76 10.54 -6.25
CA LEU A 114 6.02 10.17 -5.60
C LEU A 114 7.17 10.26 -6.60
N ALA A 115 8.30 10.73 -6.15
CA ALA A 115 9.52 10.82 -6.95
C ALA A 115 10.74 10.31 -6.15
N PRO A 116 11.73 9.71 -6.80
CA PRO A 116 11.78 9.33 -8.21
C PRO A 116 10.88 8.13 -8.51
N GLY A 117 10.29 8.11 -9.70
CA GLY A 117 9.36 7.04 -10.10
C GLY A 117 10.03 5.72 -10.49
N GLU A 118 11.26 5.78 -11.05
CA GLU A 118 11.97 4.60 -11.56
C GLU A 118 12.27 3.54 -10.50
N PRO A 119 12.94 3.84 -9.37
CA PRO A 119 13.20 2.82 -8.34
C PRO A 119 11.92 2.29 -7.70
N LEU A 120 10.88 3.12 -7.58
CA LEU A 120 9.58 2.68 -7.08
C LEU A 120 8.90 1.70 -8.05
N ALA A 121 8.97 1.95 -9.35
CA ALA A 121 8.45 1.04 -10.37
C ALA A 121 9.25 -0.28 -10.38
N ALA A 122 10.58 -0.22 -10.29
CA ALA A 122 11.44 -1.42 -10.22
C ALA A 122 11.10 -2.30 -9.00
N LEU A 123 10.82 -1.69 -7.84
CA LEU A 123 10.38 -2.42 -6.65
C LEU A 123 9.00 -3.06 -6.88
N ALA A 124 8.05 -2.33 -7.43
CA ALA A 124 6.71 -2.88 -7.72
C ALA A 124 6.77 -4.06 -8.70
N GLU A 125 7.60 -3.97 -9.74
CA GLU A 125 7.82 -5.08 -10.68
C GLU A 125 8.49 -6.29 -10.02
N ALA A 126 9.46 -6.08 -9.13
CA ALA A 126 10.09 -7.17 -8.38
C ALA A 126 9.07 -7.86 -7.45
N VAL A 127 8.24 -7.08 -6.74
CA VAL A 127 7.14 -7.62 -5.91
C VAL A 127 6.17 -8.41 -6.79
N GLU A 128 5.77 -7.90 -7.96
CA GLU A 128 4.88 -8.59 -8.88
C GLU A 128 5.49 -9.91 -9.37
N ARG A 129 6.76 -9.93 -9.78
CA ARG A 129 7.44 -11.18 -10.16
C ARG A 129 7.43 -12.21 -9.02
N GLY A 130 7.70 -11.79 -7.79
CA GLY A 130 7.67 -12.67 -6.62
C GLY A 130 6.26 -13.22 -6.34
N VAL A 131 5.26 -12.38 -6.44
CA VAL A 131 3.84 -12.74 -6.27
C VAL A 131 3.39 -13.76 -7.33
N VAL A 132 3.76 -13.54 -8.59
CA VAL A 132 3.46 -14.48 -9.70
C VAL A 132 4.23 -15.80 -9.52
N ALA A 133 5.51 -15.74 -9.13
CA ALA A 133 6.30 -16.94 -8.83
C ALA A 133 5.74 -17.78 -7.68
N ALA A 134 5.06 -17.12 -6.72
CA ALA A 134 4.33 -17.79 -5.64
C ALA A 134 2.97 -18.38 -6.09
N GLY A 135 2.61 -18.28 -7.39
CA GLY A 135 1.39 -18.86 -7.97
C GLY A 135 0.15 -17.96 -7.85
N CYS A 136 0.30 -16.66 -7.63
CA CYS A 136 -0.81 -15.72 -7.75
C CYS A 136 -0.98 -15.25 -9.20
N ALA A 137 -2.20 -14.85 -9.56
CA ALA A 137 -2.46 -14.30 -10.89
C ALA A 137 -1.75 -12.93 -11.07
N PRO A 138 -1.24 -12.62 -12.26
CA PRO A 138 -0.61 -11.33 -12.54
C PRO A 138 -1.63 -10.17 -12.45
N GLU A 139 -1.15 -8.99 -12.05
CA GLU A 139 -1.96 -7.76 -12.06
C GLU A 139 -2.12 -7.27 -13.51
N PRO A 140 -3.36 -7.15 -14.01
CA PRO A 140 -3.58 -6.75 -15.40
C PRO A 140 -3.34 -5.26 -15.67
N ARG A 141 -3.25 -4.44 -14.61
CA ARG A 141 -3.08 -2.98 -14.74
C ARG A 141 -1.63 -2.60 -14.51
N ALA A 142 -1.15 -1.67 -15.32
CA ALA A 142 0.17 -1.09 -15.12
C ALA A 142 0.27 -0.43 -13.73
N PHE A 143 1.40 -0.63 -13.07
CA PHE A 143 1.69 0.01 -11.79
C PHE A 143 1.78 1.53 -11.96
N ARG A 144 1.21 2.24 -11.01
CA ARG A 144 1.33 3.70 -10.89
C ARG A 144 1.58 4.05 -9.43
N GLY A 145 2.80 4.45 -9.11
CA GLY A 145 3.22 4.82 -7.76
C GLY A 145 2.48 6.07 -7.27
N HIS A 146 1.79 5.96 -6.13
CA HIS A 146 1.12 7.09 -5.49
C HIS A 146 0.82 6.80 -4.03
N LEU A 147 0.69 7.85 -3.23
CA LEU A 147 0.18 7.81 -1.87
C LEU A 147 -1.28 8.25 -1.87
N THR A 148 -2.21 7.37 -1.52
CA THR A 148 -3.63 7.71 -1.44
C THR A 148 -3.94 8.50 -0.18
N LEU A 149 -4.44 9.73 -0.33
CA LEU A 149 -4.93 10.56 0.77
C LEU A 149 -6.42 10.32 1.07
N GLY A 150 -7.22 9.98 0.06
CA GLY A 150 -8.63 9.73 0.25
C GLY A 150 -9.34 9.20 -0.99
N ARG A 151 -10.52 8.64 -0.76
CA ARG A 151 -11.39 8.09 -1.81
C ARG A 151 -12.64 8.93 -1.93
N VAL A 152 -12.89 9.44 -3.15
CA VAL A 152 -14.06 10.27 -3.46
C VAL A 152 -15.30 9.39 -3.52
N SER A 153 -16.40 9.84 -2.91
CA SER A 153 -17.70 9.17 -3.00
C SER A 153 -18.23 9.20 -4.44
N GLU A 154 -19.06 8.23 -4.82
CA GLU A 154 -19.49 8.05 -6.22
C GLU A 154 -20.13 9.31 -6.86
N ARG A 155 -20.85 10.10 -6.08
CA ARG A 155 -21.51 11.35 -6.52
C ARG A 155 -20.83 12.59 -5.97
N GLY A 156 -19.72 12.43 -5.26
CA GLY A 156 -19.00 13.52 -4.62
C GLY A 156 -18.13 14.30 -5.59
N ARG A 157 -17.92 15.57 -5.24
CA ARG A 157 -16.90 16.41 -5.87
C ARG A 157 -15.82 16.66 -4.82
N PRO A 158 -14.58 16.24 -5.06
CA PRO A 158 -13.50 16.49 -4.10
C PRO A 158 -13.16 17.98 -4.06
N PRO A 159 -12.46 18.43 -3.01
CA PRO A 159 -12.01 19.81 -2.91
C PRO A 159 -11.05 20.16 -4.05
N SER A 160 -10.95 21.46 -4.35
CA SER A 160 -9.92 21.95 -5.26
C SER A 160 -8.54 21.63 -4.71
N LEU A 161 -7.68 21.07 -5.57
CA LEU A 161 -6.27 20.78 -5.24
C LEU A 161 -5.36 21.97 -5.57
N ALA A 162 -5.89 22.99 -6.25
CA ALA A 162 -5.13 24.17 -6.64
C ALA A 162 -4.62 24.94 -5.41
N GLU A 163 -3.47 25.59 -5.59
CA GLU A 163 -2.88 26.51 -4.60
C GLU A 163 -2.54 25.86 -3.24
N LEU A 164 -2.48 24.53 -3.16
CA LEU A 164 -1.98 23.83 -1.98
C LEU A 164 -0.58 23.29 -2.26
N ALA A 165 0.39 23.94 -1.65
CA ALA A 165 1.75 23.44 -1.66
C ALA A 165 1.85 22.18 -0.77
N VAL A 166 2.53 21.16 -1.28
CA VAL A 166 2.88 19.97 -0.51
C VAL A 166 4.21 20.25 0.17
N PRO A 167 4.30 20.16 1.51
CA PRO A 167 5.57 20.30 2.19
C PRO A 167 6.58 19.27 1.67
N PRO A 168 7.84 19.66 1.43
CA PRO A 168 8.87 18.70 1.04
C PRO A 168 9.06 17.69 2.15
N ALA A 169 8.91 16.42 1.84
CA ALA A 169 9.19 15.31 2.75
C ALA A 169 9.81 14.16 1.98
N VAL A 170 10.96 13.72 2.46
CA VAL A 170 11.74 12.61 1.89
C VAL A 170 11.78 11.50 2.92
N PHE A 171 11.60 10.26 2.49
CA PHE A 171 11.67 9.07 3.34
C PHE A 171 12.39 7.92 2.65
N ASP A 172 13.06 7.10 3.44
CA ASP A 172 13.81 5.96 2.95
C ASP A 172 12.90 4.74 2.73
N VAL A 173 13.12 4.05 1.62
CA VAL A 173 12.51 2.77 1.30
C VAL A 173 13.58 1.68 1.44
N THR A 174 13.53 0.97 2.54
CA THR A 174 14.47 -0.10 2.89
C THR A 174 13.84 -1.48 2.82
N GLU A 175 12.53 -1.55 2.78
CA GLU A 175 11.75 -2.79 2.76
C GLU A 175 10.39 -2.60 2.10
N SER A 176 9.76 -3.70 1.71
CA SER A 176 8.32 -3.79 1.47
C SER A 176 7.66 -4.62 2.57
N VAL A 177 6.40 -4.34 2.85
CA VAL A 177 5.65 -5.01 3.92
C VAL A 177 4.41 -5.68 3.34
N LEU A 178 4.19 -6.94 3.68
CA LEU A 178 2.94 -7.65 3.44
C LEU A 178 1.99 -7.35 4.59
N PHE A 179 0.86 -6.72 4.29
CA PHE A 179 -0.18 -6.38 5.25
C PHE A 179 -1.40 -7.27 5.12
N GLU A 180 -2.03 -7.57 6.24
CA GLU A 180 -3.43 -7.94 6.31
C GLU A 180 -4.30 -6.69 6.39
N SER A 181 -5.45 -6.71 5.72
CA SER A 181 -6.45 -5.65 5.72
C SER A 181 -7.76 -6.13 6.29
N GLU A 182 -8.08 -5.73 7.50
CA GLU A 182 -9.37 -5.99 8.13
C GLU A 182 -10.31 -4.80 7.96
N LEU A 183 -11.57 -5.07 7.62
CA LEU A 183 -12.60 -4.04 7.53
C LEU A 183 -13.32 -3.91 8.87
N HIS A 184 -13.17 -2.77 9.54
CA HIS A 184 -13.89 -2.44 10.75
C HIS A 184 -14.93 -1.34 10.49
N PRO A 185 -16.01 -1.24 11.30
CA PRO A 185 -16.96 -0.14 11.20
C PRO A 185 -16.31 1.24 11.31
N SER A 186 -15.21 1.33 12.05
CA SER A 186 -14.42 2.55 12.22
C SER A 186 -13.39 2.82 11.10
N GLY A 187 -13.29 1.96 10.08
CA GLY A 187 -12.32 2.04 8.97
C GLY A 187 -11.42 0.82 8.88
N SER A 188 -10.61 0.73 7.85
CA SER A 188 -9.66 -0.36 7.68
C SER A 188 -8.57 -0.34 8.75
N ARG A 189 -8.20 -1.53 9.23
CA ARG A 189 -7.02 -1.77 10.06
C ARG A 189 -6.04 -2.59 9.23
N TYR A 190 -4.77 -2.19 9.27
CA TYR A 190 -3.68 -2.90 8.60
C TYR A 190 -2.73 -3.48 9.64
N THR A 191 -2.48 -4.77 9.52
CA THR A 191 -1.56 -5.51 10.40
C THR A 191 -0.40 -6.04 9.56
N PRO A 192 0.86 -5.69 9.87
CA PRO A 192 2.00 -6.24 9.15
C PRO A 192 2.12 -7.74 9.45
N LEU A 193 2.18 -8.55 8.39
CA LEU A 193 2.38 -9.99 8.46
C LEU A 193 3.85 -10.35 8.26
N GLU A 194 4.48 -9.77 7.23
CA GLU A 194 5.88 -10.04 6.87
C GLU A 194 6.56 -8.77 6.39
N ARG A 195 7.82 -8.59 6.81
CA ARG A 195 8.71 -7.53 6.32
C ARG A 195 9.75 -8.13 5.38
N VAL A 196 9.87 -7.54 4.21
CA VAL A 196 10.77 -8.00 3.15
C VAL A 196 11.79 -6.91 2.88
N PRO A 197 12.98 -6.98 3.49
CA PRO A 197 14.06 -6.02 3.25
C PRO A 197 14.52 -6.02 1.79
N LEU A 198 14.93 -4.86 1.31
CA LEU A 198 15.65 -4.75 0.04
C LEU A 198 17.10 -5.22 0.21
N GLY A 199 17.65 -5.83 -0.84
CA GLY A 199 19.01 -6.36 -0.82
C GLY A 199 20.03 -5.26 -1.11
N GLY A 200 20.41 -4.51 -0.10
CA GLY A 200 21.61 -3.68 -0.16
C GLY A 200 22.53 -4.14 0.96
N ALA A 201 23.76 -4.49 0.65
CA ALA A 201 24.76 -4.80 1.67
C ALA A 201 24.97 -3.58 2.58
N GLY A 202 24.58 -3.71 3.84
CA GLY A 202 24.94 -2.78 4.91
C GLY A 202 23.91 -1.69 5.16
N GLY A 203 23.29 -1.74 6.34
CA GLY A 203 22.44 -0.70 6.94
C GLY A 203 23.16 0.60 7.20
N GLY A 204 23.56 1.30 6.12
CA GLY A 204 23.97 2.68 6.17
C GLY A 204 22.72 3.54 5.97
N ARG A 205 22.40 4.34 6.99
CA ARG A 205 21.41 5.41 6.85
C ARG A 205 21.80 6.23 5.61
N LEU A 206 20.91 6.34 4.61
CA LEU A 206 21.14 7.18 3.44
C LEU A 206 21.35 8.62 3.95
N GLN A 207 22.55 9.19 3.70
CA GLN A 207 22.83 10.56 4.10
C GLN A 207 22.08 11.48 3.13
N HIS A 208 21.04 12.14 3.63
CA HIS A 208 20.41 13.21 2.89
C HIS A 208 21.36 14.42 2.85
N PRO A 209 21.66 14.98 1.67
CA PRO A 209 22.43 16.22 1.61
C PRO A 209 21.60 17.33 2.26
N HIS A 210 22.11 17.86 3.35
CA HIS A 210 21.61 19.12 3.90
C HIS A 210 21.88 20.21 2.86
N HIS A 211 20.85 20.71 2.22
CA HIS A 211 20.96 21.98 1.52
C HIS A 211 20.88 23.12 2.54
N PRO A 212 21.81 24.11 2.48
CA PRO A 212 21.82 25.29 3.33
C PRO A 212 20.64 26.22 3.05
#